data_888f508cb5da63b5e041c20fdcc2d076
#
_entry.id   888f508cb5da63b5e041c20fdcc2d076
#
_cell.length_a   1.000
_cell.length_b   1.000
_cell.length_c   1.000
_cell.angle_alpha   90.00
_cell.angle_beta   90.00
_cell.angle_gamma   90.00
#
_symmetry.space_group_name_H-M   'P 1'
#
loop_
_entity.id
_entity.type
_entity.pdbx_description
1 polymer ?
#
loop_
_entity_poly.entity_id
_entity_poly.type
_entity_poly.pdbx_seq_one_letter_code
_entity_poly.pdbx_strand_id
1 'polypeptide(L)'
;MIQELQLRILPEEAVSEQSLKQVVARETGISVPYIHTVRVLKRSIDARQRTIYVNVKLRAFINEQPDEPEFQLVEYKDVSAGKPVVVVGAGPGGLFAALRLIELGLRPIVIERGKNVRERKKDIALISREHKVDGESNYSFGEGGAGAYSDGKLYTRSKKRGSVDKILNVFCQFGASTSILADAHPHIGTDKLPRVIENIREQIIRCGGEVHFETRMDALVIRNGEVVGVETNTGENFLGPVILATGHSARDVYRYLHDRQIPIEAKGIAVGVRLEHPQMLIDQIQYHRKEGRGNYLPAAEYSFVAQVGGRGVYSFCMCPGGFVVPAASSSRQVVVNGMSPSNRGSRWANSGMVVEIRPEDYSELMKHEEMAVSKDSPLALMAFQERLEELCWLNGGMKQTAPAQRMVDFVNKKNSFDLPESSYTPGLLASPLHFWMPEFVTGRLREGFRHFGKVSRGFLTNDAVMIGVETRTSSPVRILRDKESYQHITLKGLFPCGEGAGYAGGIVSAAIDGERCAEGVAGY
;
A
#
# COMPACT_ATOMS: atom_id res chain seq x y z
N MET A 1 38.89 6.09 -12.90
CA MET A 1 38.98 6.27 -11.41
C MET A 1 37.57 6.45 -10.87
N ILE A 2 37.18 5.64 -9.88
CA ILE A 2 35.87 5.74 -9.21
C ILE A 2 36.04 6.45 -7.87
N GLN A 3 35.19 7.43 -7.59
CA GLN A 3 35.23 8.16 -6.33
C GLN A 3 33.81 8.23 -5.71
N GLU A 4 33.67 7.82 -4.43
CA GLU A 4 32.44 8.02 -3.67
C GLU A 4 32.52 9.31 -2.85
N LEU A 5 31.45 10.11 -2.91
CA LEU A 5 31.32 11.36 -2.21
C LEU A 5 30.02 11.36 -1.39
N GLN A 6 30.08 11.93 -0.19
CA GLN A 6 28.90 12.18 0.64
C GLN A 6 28.79 13.69 0.85
N LEU A 7 27.75 14.30 0.30
CA LEU A 7 27.62 15.74 0.17
C LEU A 7 26.28 16.21 0.76
N ARG A 8 26.28 17.45 1.22
CA ARG A 8 25.09 18.21 1.62
C ARG A 8 25.01 19.43 0.75
N ILE A 9 24.10 19.42 -0.23
CA ILE A 9 23.99 20.40 -1.31
C ILE A 9 22.64 21.09 -1.33
N LEU A 10 22.52 22.18 -2.06
CA LEU A 10 21.23 22.87 -2.24
C LEU A 10 20.30 22.07 -3.17
N PRO A 11 18.96 22.23 -3.04
CA PRO A 11 18.01 21.50 -3.87
C PRO A 11 18.24 21.69 -5.39
N GLU A 12 18.57 22.88 -5.84
CA GLU A 12 18.87 23.18 -7.25
C GLU A 12 20.12 22.46 -7.78
N GLU A 13 21.04 22.11 -6.92
CA GLU A 13 22.25 21.36 -7.28
C GLU A 13 21.98 19.85 -7.42
N ALA A 14 20.84 19.36 -6.88
CA ALA A 14 20.48 17.93 -6.85
C ALA A 14 19.49 17.50 -7.95
N VAL A 15 19.07 18.41 -8.85
CA VAL A 15 17.96 18.17 -9.79
C VAL A 15 18.33 17.33 -11.00
N SER A 16 19.58 17.31 -11.42
CA SER A 16 20.01 16.62 -12.63
C SER A 16 21.41 16.02 -12.49
N GLU A 17 21.72 15.03 -13.32
CA GLU A 17 23.08 14.51 -13.42
C GLU A 17 24.11 15.58 -13.78
N GLN A 18 23.72 16.53 -14.64
CA GLN A 18 24.60 17.64 -15.04
C GLN A 18 24.91 18.57 -13.86
N SER A 19 23.92 18.91 -13.03
CA SER A 19 24.14 19.69 -11.81
C SER A 19 25.05 18.93 -10.84
N LEU A 20 24.85 17.63 -10.68
CA LEU A 20 25.70 16.79 -9.82
C LEU A 20 27.13 16.69 -10.35
N LYS A 21 27.35 16.62 -11.67
CA LYS A 21 28.71 16.69 -12.25
C LYS A 21 29.41 18.01 -11.92
N GLN A 22 28.71 19.13 -11.93
CA GLN A 22 29.26 20.43 -11.52
C GLN A 22 29.65 20.44 -10.03
N VAL A 23 28.81 19.86 -9.18
CA VAL A 23 29.13 19.71 -7.75
C VAL A 23 30.36 18.82 -7.55
N VAL A 24 30.42 17.65 -8.21
CA VAL A 24 31.59 16.76 -8.15
C VAL A 24 32.86 17.50 -8.62
N ALA A 25 32.77 18.25 -9.72
CA ALA A 25 33.92 19.05 -10.23
C ALA A 25 34.41 20.06 -9.19
N ARG A 26 33.50 20.77 -8.52
CA ARG A 26 33.81 21.72 -7.45
C ARG A 26 34.50 21.06 -6.26
N GLU A 27 33.98 19.92 -5.82
CA GLU A 27 34.49 19.21 -4.63
C GLU A 27 35.81 18.46 -4.87
N THR A 28 36.04 18.00 -6.11
CA THR A 28 37.22 17.20 -6.44
C THR A 28 38.34 17.97 -7.15
N GLY A 29 38.03 19.16 -7.69
CA GLY A 29 38.94 19.93 -8.54
C GLY A 29 39.09 19.36 -9.97
N ILE A 30 38.27 18.33 -10.33
CA ILE A 30 38.34 17.69 -11.65
C ILE A 30 37.35 18.37 -12.58
N SER A 31 37.79 18.76 -13.79
CA SER A 31 36.92 19.41 -14.75
C SER A 31 35.76 18.50 -15.21
N VAL A 32 34.56 19.07 -15.38
CA VAL A 32 33.31 18.37 -15.75
C VAL A 32 33.48 17.42 -16.96
N PRO A 33 34.20 17.74 -18.03
CA PRO A 33 34.37 16.82 -19.18
C PRO A 33 35.02 15.46 -18.83
N TYR A 34 35.78 15.39 -17.75
CA TYR A 34 36.39 14.15 -17.29
C TYR A 34 35.44 13.31 -16.39
N ILE A 35 34.30 13.85 -15.96
CA ILE A 35 33.31 13.15 -15.14
C ILE A 35 32.26 12.56 -16.08
N HIS A 36 32.42 11.29 -16.45
CA HIS A 36 31.54 10.63 -17.41
C HIS A 36 30.13 10.42 -16.86
N THR A 37 30.03 9.87 -15.65
CA THR A 37 28.74 9.52 -15.03
C THR A 37 28.77 9.78 -13.54
N VAL A 38 27.63 10.18 -12.98
CA VAL A 38 27.42 10.30 -11.54
C VAL A 38 26.19 9.46 -11.17
N ARG A 39 26.41 8.39 -10.39
CA ARG A 39 25.32 7.58 -9.82
C ARG A 39 24.99 8.04 -8.42
N VAL A 40 23.72 8.32 -8.18
CA VAL A 40 23.22 8.60 -6.83
C VAL A 40 22.99 7.28 -6.11
N LEU A 41 23.71 7.03 -5.03
CA LEU A 41 23.61 5.83 -4.20
C LEU A 41 22.61 6.01 -3.05
N LYS A 42 22.45 7.26 -2.57
CA LYS A 42 21.47 7.61 -1.53
C LYS A 42 21.12 9.08 -1.64
N ARG A 43 19.82 9.40 -1.49
CA ARG A 43 19.31 10.77 -1.50
C ARG A 43 18.24 10.95 -0.41
N SER A 44 18.34 12.04 0.35
CA SER A 44 17.31 12.44 1.31
C SER A 44 17.27 13.95 1.47
N ILE A 45 16.09 14.49 1.82
CA ILE A 45 15.89 15.91 2.05
C ILE A 45 16.03 16.20 3.55
N ASP A 46 16.78 17.24 3.88
CA ASP A 46 16.92 17.78 5.24
C ASP A 46 16.25 19.15 5.31
N ALA A 47 14.99 19.17 5.75
CA ALA A 47 14.17 20.36 5.92
C ALA A 47 14.01 20.79 7.40
N ARG A 48 14.88 20.32 8.31
CA ARG A 48 14.80 20.67 9.74
C ARG A 48 15.18 22.09 10.06
N GLN A 49 15.87 22.77 9.17
CA GLN A 49 16.32 24.14 9.30
C GLN A 49 15.68 25.03 8.22
N ARG A 50 15.81 26.37 8.38
CA ARG A 50 15.30 27.34 7.42
C ARG A 50 15.90 27.14 6.01
N THR A 51 17.20 26.83 5.92
CA THR A 51 17.83 26.44 4.67
C THR A 51 17.68 24.94 4.49
N ILE A 52 17.04 24.55 3.40
CA ILE A 52 16.80 23.15 3.06
C ILE A 52 17.98 22.61 2.28
N TYR A 53 18.42 21.43 2.62
CA TYR A 53 19.51 20.73 1.94
C TYR A 53 19.06 19.36 1.44
N VAL A 54 19.75 18.88 0.42
CA VAL A 54 19.67 17.50 -0.04
C VAL A 54 20.97 16.81 0.36
N ASN A 55 20.85 15.77 1.18
CA ASN A 55 21.97 14.89 1.48
C ASN A 55 22.06 13.84 0.39
N VAL A 56 23.20 13.76 -0.29
CA VAL A 56 23.45 12.78 -1.35
C VAL A 56 24.73 11.99 -1.05
N LYS A 57 24.65 10.67 -1.24
CA LYS A 57 25.81 9.83 -1.43
C LYS A 57 25.85 9.47 -2.92
N LEU A 58 26.95 9.74 -3.59
CA LEU A 58 27.08 9.50 -5.01
C LEU A 58 28.42 8.82 -5.34
N ARG A 59 28.46 8.16 -6.51
CA ARG A 59 29.65 7.57 -7.09
C ARG A 59 29.90 8.24 -8.43
N ALA A 60 31.07 8.88 -8.54
CA ALA A 60 31.53 9.55 -9.75
C ALA A 60 32.49 8.64 -10.52
N PHE A 61 32.27 8.51 -11.81
CA PHE A 61 33.12 7.79 -12.75
C PHE A 61 33.93 8.81 -13.55
N ILE A 62 35.24 8.86 -13.27
CA ILE A 62 36.17 9.87 -13.79
C ILE A 62 37.12 9.20 -14.79
N ASN A 63 37.12 9.67 -16.04
CA ASN A 63 37.84 9.10 -17.17
C ASN A 63 37.52 7.61 -17.45
N GLU A 64 36.39 7.14 -17.00
CA GLU A 64 35.93 5.77 -17.24
C GLU A 64 34.40 5.69 -17.27
N GLN A 65 33.88 4.69 -17.95
CA GLN A 65 32.46 4.35 -17.93
C GLN A 65 32.16 3.35 -16.82
N PRO A 66 30.94 3.31 -16.26
CA PRO A 66 30.58 2.26 -15.32
C PRO A 66 30.53 0.89 -16.00
N ASP A 67 31.30 -0.07 -15.50
CA ASP A 67 31.31 -1.46 -15.98
C ASP A 67 30.12 -2.26 -15.41
N GLU A 68 29.60 -1.85 -14.26
CA GLU A 68 28.46 -2.51 -13.60
C GLU A 68 27.12 -1.92 -14.03
N PRO A 69 26.09 -2.74 -14.22
CA PRO A 69 24.74 -2.25 -14.49
C PRO A 69 24.22 -1.40 -13.33
N GLU A 70 23.23 -0.55 -13.61
CA GLU A 70 22.61 0.33 -12.59
C GLU A 70 21.86 -0.44 -11.52
N PHE A 71 21.37 -1.64 -11.86
CA PHE A 71 20.65 -2.55 -10.96
C PHE A 71 20.97 -4.01 -11.31
N GLN A 72 20.78 -4.89 -10.33
CA GLN A 72 21.05 -6.32 -10.50
C GLN A 72 19.87 -6.99 -11.20
N LEU A 73 20.18 -7.78 -12.23
CA LEU A 73 19.19 -8.58 -12.96
C LEU A 73 19.01 -9.94 -12.28
N VAL A 74 17.76 -10.39 -12.23
CA VAL A 74 17.39 -11.76 -11.88
C VAL A 74 17.12 -12.54 -13.16
N GLU A 75 17.74 -13.71 -13.30
CA GLU A 75 17.53 -14.60 -14.43
C GLU A 75 16.32 -15.51 -14.16
N TYR A 76 15.36 -15.51 -15.10
CA TYR A 76 14.18 -16.36 -15.05
C TYR A 76 14.23 -17.37 -16.18
N LYS A 77 14.23 -18.67 -15.82
CA LYS A 77 14.31 -19.78 -16.77
C LYS A 77 12.93 -20.34 -17.11
N ASP A 78 12.86 -21.12 -18.18
CA ASP A 78 11.66 -21.88 -18.55
C ASP A 78 11.37 -22.93 -17.48
N VAL A 79 10.13 -22.92 -16.99
CA VAL A 79 9.60 -23.86 -15.97
C VAL A 79 8.34 -24.58 -16.44
N SER A 80 8.07 -24.60 -17.76
CA SER A 80 6.89 -25.25 -18.34
C SER A 80 6.74 -26.72 -17.94
N ALA A 81 7.86 -27.42 -17.75
CA ALA A 81 7.92 -28.80 -17.25
C ALA A 81 8.05 -28.90 -15.71
N GLY A 82 8.07 -27.79 -14.98
CA GLY A 82 8.19 -27.75 -13.53
C GLY A 82 6.94 -28.25 -12.81
N LYS A 83 7.11 -28.67 -11.54
CA LYS A 83 5.97 -29.03 -10.70
C LYS A 83 5.06 -27.82 -10.50
N PRO A 84 3.73 -27.96 -10.64
CA PRO A 84 2.80 -26.86 -10.49
C PRO A 84 2.66 -26.41 -9.04
N VAL A 85 2.55 -25.10 -8.83
CA VAL A 85 2.23 -24.48 -7.54
C VAL A 85 1.13 -23.45 -7.78
N VAL A 86 0.03 -23.55 -7.07
CA VAL A 86 -1.10 -22.62 -7.20
C VAL A 86 -0.84 -21.39 -6.34
N VAL A 87 -0.95 -20.21 -6.95
CA VAL A 87 -0.83 -18.93 -6.28
C VAL A 87 -2.17 -18.21 -6.37
N VAL A 88 -2.84 -18.04 -5.23
CA VAL A 88 -4.16 -17.39 -5.16
C VAL A 88 -3.99 -15.91 -4.88
N GLY A 89 -4.24 -15.08 -5.89
CA GLY A 89 -4.12 -13.63 -5.87
C GLY A 89 -2.89 -13.11 -6.61
N ALA A 90 -3.11 -12.17 -7.52
CA ALA A 90 -2.09 -11.49 -8.33
C ALA A 90 -1.66 -10.14 -7.75
N GLY A 91 -1.71 -9.98 -6.43
CA GLY A 91 -1.13 -8.83 -5.71
C GLY A 91 0.39 -8.95 -5.56
N PRO A 92 1.06 -8.00 -4.87
CA PRO A 92 2.52 -8.03 -4.71
C PRO A 92 3.04 -9.33 -4.12
N GLY A 93 2.35 -9.91 -3.12
CA GLY A 93 2.74 -11.19 -2.53
C GLY A 93 2.70 -12.33 -3.55
N GLY A 94 1.60 -12.44 -4.31
CA GLY A 94 1.44 -13.51 -5.30
C GLY A 94 2.37 -13.38 -6.50
N LEU A 95 2.53 -12.16 -7.05
CA LEU A 95 3.42 -11.93 -8.20
C LEU A 95 4.88 -12.21 -7.87
N PHE A 96 5.37 -11.77 -6.70
CA PHE A 96 6.74 -12.06 -6.28
C PHE A 96 6.93 -13.52 -5.84
N ALA A 97 5.89 -14.17 -5.30
CA ALA A 97 5.90 -15.61 -5.09
C ALA A 97 6.05 -16.35 -6.43
N ALA A 98 5.28 -15.97 -7.46
CA ALA A 98 5.36 -16.57 -8.79
C ALA A 98 6.75 -16.39 -9.43
N LEU A 99 7.33 -15.19 -9.36
CA LEU A 99 8.70 -14.96 -9.85
C LEU A 99 9.73 -15.83 -9.09
N ARG A 100 9.59 -15.93 -7.77
CA ARG A 100 10.49 -16.74 -6.95
C ARG A 100 10.35 -18.24 -7.22
N LEU A 101 9.13 -18.73 -7.45
CA LEU A 101 8.90 -20.12 -7.88
C LEU A 101 9.64 -20.42 -9.19
N ILE A 102 9.63 -19.51 -10.17
CA ILE A 102 10.38 -19.65 -11.43
C ILE A 102 11.88 -19.74 -11.16
N GLU A 103 12.45 -18.89 -10.29
CA GLU A 103 13.86 -18.98 -9.87
C GLU A 103 14.19 -20.35 -9.27
N LEU A 104 13.22 -20.99 -8.60
CA LEU A 104 13.37 -22.29 -7.93
C LEU A 104 13.04 -23.49 -8.84
N GLY A 105 12.72 -23.24 -10.12
CA GLY A 105 12.37 -24.30 -11.09
C GLY A 105 10.97 -24.87 -10.95
N LEU A 106 10.07 -24.17 -10.25
CA LEU A 106 8.67 -24.55 -10.06
C LEU A 106 7.76 -23.73 -10.97
N ARG A 107 6.68 -24.34 -11.47
CA ARG A 107 5.72 -23.70 -12.39
C ARG A 107 4.60 -23.02 -11.62
N PRO A 108 4.54 -21.68 -11.56
CA PRO A 108 3.43 -20.98 -10.93
C PRO A 108 2.17 -21.04 -11.78
N ILE A 109 1.04 -21.27 -11.14
CA ILE A 109 -0.31 -21.10 -11.68
C ILE A 109 -0.98 -20.03 -10.83
N VAL A 110 -1.01 -18.79 -11.34
CA VAL A 110 -1.58 -17.65 -10.63
C VAL A 110 -3.06 -17.53 -11.01
N ILE A 111 -3.94 -17.53 -10.02
CA ILE A 111 -5.37 -17.23 -10.20
C ILE A 111 -5.71 -15.91 -9.53
N GLU A 112 -6.45 -15.05 -10.23
CA GLU A 112 -6.88 -13.73 -9.74
C GLU A 112 -8.38 -13.58 -9.98
N ARG A 113 -9.11 -13.20 -8.92
CA ARG A 113 -10.56 -13.05 -8.98
C ARG A 113 -11.02 -11.92 -9.88
N GLY A 114 -10.24 -10.84 -9.94
CA GLY A 114 -10.54 -9.68 -10.76
C GLY A 114 -9.89 -9.72 -12.13
N LYS A 115 -10.01 -8.61 -12.84
CA LYS A 115 -9.51 -8.44 -14.21
C LYS A 115 -8.03 -8.03 -14.24
N ASN A 116 -7.42 -8.12 -15.43
CA ASN A 116 -6.09 -7.57 -15.63
C ASN A 116 -6.06 -6.05 -15.39
N VAL A 117 -4.88 -5.50 -15.18
CA VAL A 117 -4.70 -4.12 -14.73
C VAL A 117 -5.31 -3.08 -15.70
N ARG A 118 -5.40 -3.34 -16.99
CA ARG A 118 -6.02 -2.40 -17.95
C ARG A 118 -7.54 -2.44 -17.93
N GLU A 119 -8.12 -3.62 -17.91
CA GLU A 119 -9.58 -3.80 -17.86
C GLU A 119 -10.17 -3.38 -16.53
N ARG A 120 -9.51 -3.72 -15.42
CA ARG A 120 -9.84 -3.29 -14.08
C ARG A 120 -9.99 -1.76 -13.96
N LYS A 121 -9.21 -0.98 -14.71
CA LYS A 121 -9.31 0.49 -14.74
C LYS A 121 -10.69 0.98 -15.15
N LYS A 122 -11.40 0.22 -15.99
CA LYS A 122 -12.78 0.56 -16.41
C LYS A 122 -13.75 0.38 -15.27
N ASP A 123 -13.64 -0.73 -14.52
CA ASP A 123 -14.50 -1.00 -13.36
C ASP A 123 -14.28 0.04 -12.25
N ILE A 124 -13.04 0.42 -11.98
CA ILE A 124 -12.68 1.51 -11.06
C ILE A 124 -13.32 2.83 -11.48
N ALA A 125 -13.33 3.17 -12.78
CA ALA A 125 -13.96 4.39 -13.29
C ALA A 125 -15.48 4.41 -13.08
N LEU A 126 -16.16 3.26 -13.12
CA LEU A 126 -17.61 3.14 -12.86
C LEU A 126 -17.96 3.47 -11.40
N ILE A 127 -17.08 3.20 -10.44
CA ILE A 127 -17.30 3.58 -9.05
C ILE A 127 -17.45 5.10 -8.93
N SER A 128 -16.59 5.84 -9.61
CA SER A 128 -16.59 7.31 -9.56
C SER A 128 -17.72 7.94 -10.39
N ARG A 129 -18.06 7.35 -11.54
CA ARG A 129 -19.03 7.94 -12.49
C ARG A 129 -20.47 7.53 -12.23
N GLU A 130 -20.66 6.27 -11.84
CA GLU A 130 -21.99 5.64 -11.75
C GLU A 130 -22.30 5.10 -10.35
N HIS A 131 -21.37 5.26 -9.39
CA HIS A 131 -21.47 4.68 -8.03
C HIS A 131 -21.64 3.16 -8.03
N LYS A 132 -21.17 2.48 -9.08
CA LYS A 132 -21.22 1.02 -9.20
C LYS A 132 -19.92 0.40 -8.77
N VAL A 133 -20.01 -0.54 -7.83
CA VAL A 133 -18.86 -1.33 -7.35
C VAL A 133 -19.02 -2.75 -7.89
N ASP A 134 -18.04 -3.19 -8.67
CA ASP A 134 -17.89 -4.60 -9.02
C ASP A 134 -17.23 -5.33 -7.84
N GLY A 135 -17.90 -6.35 -7.30
CA GLY A 135 -17.42 -7.11 -6.14
C GLY A 135 -16.17 -7.93 -6.42
N GLU A 136 -15.88 -8.24 -7.67
CA GLU A 136 -14.73 -9.04 -8.09
C GLU A 136 -13.60 -8.21 -8.72
N SER A 137 -13.89 -6.98 -9.22
CA SER A 137 -12.91 -6.14 -9.89
C SER A 137 -13.06 -4.67 -9.46
N ASN A 138 -12.15 -4.19 -8.60
CA ASN A 138 -12.23 -2.86 -7.96
C ASN A 138 -10.84 -2.40 -7.50
N TYR A 139 -10.74 -1.44 -6.57
CA TYR A 139 -9.45 -0.99 -6.01
C TYR A 139 -8.70 -2.05 -5.21
N SER A 140 -9.40 -3.05 -4.65
CA SER A 140 -8.79 -4.12 -3.84
C SER A 140 -8.48 -5.37 -4.66
N PHE A 141 -9.35 -5.72 -5.60
CA PHE A 141 -9.30 -6.94 -6.40
C PHE A 141 -8.94 -6.67 -7.86
N GLY A 142 -8.18 -7.59 -8.45
CA GLY A 142 -7.62 -7.52 -9.78
C GLY A 142 -6.09 -7.48 -9.76
N GLU A 143 -5.49 -7.60 -10.91
CA GLU A 143 -4.04 -7.67 -11.10
C GLU A 143 -3.29 -6.53 -10.40
N GLY A 144 -2.26 -6.86 -9.65
CA GLY A 144 -1.48 -5.95 -8.82
C GLY A 144 -2.11 -5.64 -7.45
N GLY A 145 -3.32 -6.15 -7.17
CA GLY A 145 -4.03 -5.97 -5.90
C GLY A 145 -4.29 -4.50 -5.57
N ALA A 146 -4.45 -4.16 -4.29
CA ALA A 146 -4.64 -2.79 -3.83
C ALA A 146 -3.43 -1.87 -4.09
N GLY A 147 -2.25 -2.46 -4.33
CA GLY A 147 -1.02 -1.73 -4.65
C GLY A 147 -1.03 -1.06 -6.01
N ALA A 148 -1.69 -1.65 -7.03
CA ALA A 148 -1.62 -1.21 -8.42
C ALA A 148 -2.00 0.25 -8.64
N TYR A 149 -3.00 0.72 -7.91
CA TYR A 149 -3.55 2.08 -7.99
C TYR A 149 -3.36 2.85 -6.68
N SER A 150 -2.18 2.70 -6.06
CA SER A 150 -1.75 3.43 -4.86
C SER A 150 -0.64 4.44 -5.19
N ASP A 151 -0.08 5.11 -4.19
CA ASP A 151 1.16 5.89 -4.34
C ASP A 151 2.37 5.00 -4.75
N GLY A 152 2.25 3.69 -4.55
CA GLY A 152 3.33 2.76 -4.87
C GLY A 152 4.54 2.92 -3.96
N LYS A 153 4.33 3.21 -2.68
CA LYS A 153 5.41 3.31 -1.68
C LYS A 153 6.14 2.00 -1.51
N LEU A 154 7.47 2.08 -1.57
CA LEU A 154 8.37 0.94 -1.46
C LEU A 154 9.17 0.94 -0.15
N TYR A 155 8.92 1.91 0.73
CA TYR A 155 9.58 1.96 2.02
C TYR A 155 8.99 0.91 2.97
N THR A 156 9.86 0.17 3.67
CA THR A 156 9.49 -0.74 4.76
C THR A 156 10.42 -0.57 5.94
N ARG A 157 9.89 -0.64 7.15
CA ARG A 157 10.68 -0.65 8.39
C ARG A 157 11.27 -2.04 8.69
N SER A 158 10.70 -3.09 8.12
CA SER A 158 11.11 -4.47 8.37
C SER A 158 12.20 -4.89 7.37
N LYS A 159 13.46 -4.82 7.79
CA LYS A 159 14.61 -5.28 7.00
C LYS A 159 15.08 -6.71 7.35
N LYS A 160 14.52 -7.31 8.40
CA LYS A 160 14.97 -8.61 8.94
C LYS A 160 14.41 -9.83 8.20
N ARG A 161 13.36 -9.67 7.38
CA ARG A 161 12.62 -10.79 6.79
C ARG A 161 13.09 -11.20 5.39
N GLY A 162 13.88 -10.37 4.70
CA GLY A 162 14.38 -10.63 3.35
C GLY A 162 15.04 -9.40 2.74
N SER A 163 15.53 -9.51 1.53
CA SER A 163 16.28 -8.46 0.84
C SER A 163 15.33 -7.43 0.21
N VAL A 164 15.22 -6.26 0.83
CA VAL A 164 14.55 -5.09 0.24
C VAL A 164 15.20 -4.71 -1.09
N ASP A 165 16.54 -4.74 -1.13
CA ASP A 165 17.31 -4.36 -2.31
C ASP A 165 16.99 -5.27 -3.52
N LYS A 166 16.83 -6.59 -3.31
CA LYS A 166 16.40 -7.51 -4.37
C LYS A 166 15.04 -7.10 -4.94
N ILE A 167 14.05 -6.83 -4.08
CA ILE A 167 12.71 -6.42 -4.51
C ILE A 167 12.77 -5.13 -5.34
N LEU A 168 13.55 -4.14 -4.91
CA LEU A 168 13.73 -2.88 -5.65
C LEU A 168 14.41 -3.11 -7.00
N ASN A 169 15.45 -3.95 -7.06
CA ASN A 169 16.11 -4.32 -8.33
C ASN A 169 15.12 -5.02 -9.29
N VAL A 170 14.28 -5.93 -8.78
CA VAL A 170 13.23 -6.59 -9.60
C VAL A 170 12.24 -5.56 -10.14
N PHE A 171 11.81 -4.57 -9.34
CA PHE A 171 10.97 -3.49 -9.87
C PHE A 171 11.67 -2.69 -10.98
N CYS A 172 12.96 -2.38 -10.84
CA CYS A 172 13.75 -1.71 -11.88
C CYS A 172 13.84 -2.58 -13.14
N GLN A 173 14.09 -3.90 -13.00
CA GLN A 173 14.13 -4.84 -14.11
C GLN A 173 12.83 -4.85 -14.93
N PHE A 174 11.68 -4.65 -14.26
CA PHE A 174 10.37 -4.59 -14.91
C PHE A 174 9.91 -3.16 -15.25
N GLY A 175 10.81 -2.17 -15.19
CA GLY A 175 10.59 -0.83 -15.75
C GLY A 175 10.28 0.28 -14.74
N ALA A 176 10.49 0.04 -13.45
CA ALA A 176 10.52 1.14 -12.48
C ALA A 176 11.79 1.99 -12.64
N SER A 177 11.71 3.26 -12.25
CA SER A 177 12.88 4.15 -12.27
C SER A 177 13.96 3.68 -11.29
N THR A 178 15.22 3.72 -11.70
CA THR A 178 16.38 3.40 -10.83
C THR A 178 16.52 4.36 -9.65
N SER A 179 15.85 5.51 -9.66
CA SER A 179 15.77 6.43 -8.52
C SER A 179 15.25 5.76 -7.23
N ILE A 180 14.41 4.71 -7.35
CA ILE A 180 13.89 3.98 -6.19
C ILE A 180 14.98 3.26 -5.39
N LEU A 181 16.15 3.01 -5.99
CA LEU A 181 17.31 2.40 -5.33
C LEU A 181 18.04 3.39 -4.43
N ALA A 182 17.92 4.70 -4.73
CA ALA A 182 18.65 5.77 -4.06
C ALA A 182 17.81 6.60 -3.09
N ASP A 183 16.52 6.74 -3.35
CA ASP A 183 15.64 7.60 -2.57
C ASP A 183 15.36 7.02 -1.17
N ALA A 184 15.39 7.87 -0.15
CA ALA A 184 15.08 7.47 1.24
C ALA A 184 13.62 6.99 1.40
N HIS A 185 12.69 7.59 0.64
CA HIS A 185 11.28 7.22 0.59
C HIS A 185 10.86 6.90 -0.85
N PRO A 186 11.29 5.73 -1.39
CA PRO A 186 11.04 5.38 -2.78
C PRO A 186 9.57 5.12 -3.06
N HIS A 187 9.11 5.54 -4.24
CA HIS A 187 7.76 5.28 -4.75
C HIS A 187 7.77 5.16 -6.28
N ILE A 188 6.77 4.50 -6.85
CA ILE A 188 6.64 4.33 -8.31
C ILE A 188 5.56 5.27 -8.87
N GLY A 189 4.44 5.38 -8.20
CA GLY A 189 3.28 6.15 -8.64
C GLY A 189 2.24 5.33 -9.40
N THR A 190 0.97 5.74 -9.25
CA THR A 190 -0.20 5.05 -9.81
C THR A 190 -0.26 5.07 -11.34
N ASP A 191 0.45 5.97 -11.99
CA ASP A 191 0.56 6.10 -13.45
C ASP A 191 1.56 5.11 -14.06
N LYS A 192 2.59 4.69 -13.33
CA LYS A 192 3.68 3.82 -13.82
C LYS A 192 3.58 2.38 -13.34
N LEU A 193 3.11 2.18 -12.10
CA LEU A 193 3.05 0.86 -11.48
C LEU A 193 2.24 -0.18 -12.30
N PRO A 194 1.11 0.17 -12.96
CA PRO A 194 0.39 -0.77 -13.81
C PRO A 194 1.24 -1.40 -14.92
N ARG A 195 2.13 -0.63 -15.55
CA ARG A 195 3.02 -1.16 -16.60
C ARG A 195 4.07 -2.11 -16.04
N VAL A 196 4.60 -1.80 -14.87
CA VAL A 196 5.56 -2.69 -14.16
C VAL A 196 4.90 -4.03 -13.83
N ILE A 197 3.66 -3.99 -13.32
CA ILE A 197 2.87 -5.20 -13.01
C ILE A 197 2.62 -6.03 -14.28
N GLU A 198 2.24 -5.39 -15.38
CA GLU A 198 2.04 -6.04 -16.67
C GLU A 198 3.30 -6.74 -17.16
N ASN A 199 4.46 -6.09 -17.06
CA ASN A 199 5.76 -6.67 -17.44
C ASN A 199 6.12 -7.89 -16.58
N ILE A 200 5.79 -7.87 -15.27
CA ILE A 200 5.95 -9.03 -14.37
C ILE A 200 5.08 -10.20 -14.85
N ARG A 201 3.80 -9.98 -15.14
CA ARG A 201 2.91 -11.01 -15.67
C ARG A 201 3.45 -11.60 -16.97
N GLU A 202 3.85 -10.75 -17.93
CA GLU A 202 4.39 -11.19 -19.21
C GLU A 202 5.64 -12.08 -19.01
N GLN A 203 6.48 -11.76 -18.02
CA GLN A 203 7.63 -12.60 -17.68
C GLN A 203 7.21 -13.95 -17.11
N ILE A 204 6.23 -14.00 -16.21
CA ILE A 204 5.70 -15.26 -15.67
C ILE A 204 5.21 -16.17 -16.80
N ILE A 205 4.41 -15.62 -17.72
CA ILE A 205 3.87 -16.38 -18.86
C ILE A 205 5.00 -16.83 -19.80
N ARG A 206 5.96 -15.97 -20.10
CA ARG A 206 7.11 -16.29 -20.96
C ARG A 206 7.95 -17.46 -20.44
N CYS A 207 8.01 -17.61 -19.11
CA CYS A 207 8.72 -18.71 -18.48
C CYS A 207 7.89 -20.00 -18.33
N GLY A 208 6.69 -20.08 -18.93
CA GLY A 208 5.83 -21.25 -18.86
C GLY A 208 4.92 -21.32 -17.64
N GLY A 209 4.85 -20.24 -16.84
CA GLY A 209 3.82 -20.06 -15.81
C GLY A 209 2.46 -19.67 -16.41
N GLU A 210 1.42 -19.73 -15.61
CA GLU A 210 0.05 -19.42 -16.02
C GLU A 210 -0.51 -18.27 -15.16
N VAL A 211 -1.37 -17.43 -15.76
CA VAL A 211 -2.10 -16.37 -15.06
C VAL A 211 -3.54 -16.36 -15.55
N HIS A 212 -4.48 -16.67 -14.65
CA HIS A 212 -5.90 -16.77 -14.91
C HIS A 212 -6.64 -15.63 -14.20
N PHE A 213 -7.29 -14.75 -14.97
CA PHE A 213 -8.14 -13.67 -14.45
C PHE A 213 -9.60 -14.11 -14.34
N GLU A 214 -10.41 -13.34 -13.58
CA GLU A 214 -11.82 -13.63 -13.33
C GLU A 214 -12.02 -15.05 -12.74
N THR A 215 -10.96 -15.54 -12.07
CA THR A 215 -10.85 -16.89 -11.51
C THR A 215 -10.68 -16.79 -9.99
N ARG A 216 -11.80 -16.88 -9.25
CA ARG A 216 -11.86 -16.82 -7.80
C ARG A 216 -11.72 -18.21 -7.19
N MET A 217 -10.90 -18.33 -6.16
CA MET A 217 -10.89 -19.51 -5.31
C MET A 217 -12.18 -19.57 -4.48
N ASP A 218 -12.97 -20.63 -4.65
CA ASP A 218 -14.18 -20.88 -3.87
C ASP A 218 -13.93 -21.86 -2.74
N ALA A 219 -13.02 -22.84 -2.92
CA ALA A 219 -12.66 -23.80 -1.89
C ALA A 219 -11.22 -24.32 -2.04
N LEU A 220 -10.69 -24.88 -0.96
CA LEU A 220 -9.45 -25.67 -0.95
C LEU A 220 -9.79 -27.13 -1.25
N VAL A 221 -9.03 -27.77 -2.13
CA VAL A 221 -9.07 -29.23 -2.32
C VAL A 221 -8.20 -29.87 -1.26
N ILE A 222 -8.84 -30.52 -0.29
CA ILE A 222 -8.15 -31.17 0.83
C ILE A 222 -8.27 -32.71 0.69
N ARG A 223 -7.13 -33.40 0.74
CA ARG A 223 -7.05 -34.88 0.74
C ARG A 223 -6.15 -35.33 1.89
N ASN A 224 -6.67 -36.18 2.75
CA ASN A 224 -5.93 -36.74 3.91
C ASN A 224 -5.26 -35.64 4.80
N GLY A 225 -5.93 -34.50 5.02
CA GLY A 225 -5.39 -33.41 5.83
C GLY A 225 -4.35 -32.51 5.12
N GLU A 226 -4.18 -32.67 3.81
CA GLU A 226 -3.26 -31.93 2.97
C GLU A 226 -4.01 -31.17 1.89
N VAL A 227 -3.65 -29.90 1.69
CA VAL A 227 -4.15 -29.08 0.58
C VAL A 227 -3.39 -29.44 -0.69
N VAL A 228 -4.13 -29.96 -1.67
CA VAL A 228 -3.60 -30.41 -2.96
C VAL A 228 -4.08 -29.59 -4.14
N GLY A 229 -4.76 -28.46 -3.90
CA GLY A 229 -5.23 -27.57 -4.93
C GLY A 229 -6.36 -26.65 -4.45
N VAL A 230 -7.01 -26.03 -5.41
CA VAL A 230 -8.18 -25.16 -5.21
C VAL A 230 -9.29 -25.46 -6.22
N GLU A 231 -10.54 -25.26 -5.80
CA GLU A 231 -11.73 -25.19 -6.64
C GLU A 231 -12.04 -23.73 -6.94
N THR A 232 -12.50 -23.43 -8.14
CA THR A 232 -12.77 -22.06 -8.57
C THR A 232 -14.21 -21.85 -9.00
N ASN A 233 -14.63 -20.58 -9.06
CA ASN A 233 -15.93 -20.15 -9.58
C ASN A 233 -16.18 -20.54 -11.04
N THR A 234 -15.14 -20.86 -11.80
CA THR A 234 -15.25 -21.34 -13.21
C THR A 234 -15.57 -22.84 -13.29
N GLY A 235 -15.52 -23.55 -12.16
CA GLY A 235 -15.65 -25.02 -12.09
C GLY A 235 -14.34 -25.76 -12.39
N GLU A 236 -13.27 -25.07 -12.70
CA GLU A 236 -11.94 -25.66 -12.85
C GLU A 236 -11.26 -25.87 -11.51
N ASN A 237 -10.48 -26.96 -11.40
CA ASN A 237 -9.64 -27.26 -10.27
C ASN A 237 -8.18 -27.11 -10.65
N PHE A 238 -7.43 -26.29 -9.91
CA PHE A 238 -6.00 -26.19 -10.08
C PHE A 238 -5.29 -26.98 -8.99
N LEU A 239 -4.42 -27.91 -9.38
CA LEU A 239 -3.76 -28.84 -8.48
C LEU A 239 -2.31 -28.44 -8.19
N GLY A 240 -1.88 -28.61 -6.95
CA GLY A 240 -0.57 -28.30 -6.42
C GLY A 240 -0.64 -27.73 -5.00
N PRO A 241 0.50 -27.54 -4.32
CA PRO A 241 0.55 -26.76 -3.09
C PRO A 241 0.03 -25.33 -3.34
N VAL A 242 -0.57 -24.71 -2.32
CA VAL A 242 -1.29 -23.45 -2.46
C VAL A 242 -0.61 -22.33 -1.67
N ILE A 243 -0.17 -21.26 -2.36
CA ILE A 243 0.21 -19.99 -1.74
C ILE A 243 -1.02 -19.09 -1.72
N LEU A 244 -1.54 -18.79 -0.53
CA LEU A 244 -2.77 -18.00 -0.35
C LEU A 244 -2.43 -16.52 -0.13
N ALA A 245 -2.42 -15.73 -1.21
CA ALA A 245 -2.00 -14.33 -1.26
C ALA A 245 -3.14 -13.36 -1.61
N THR A 246 -4.34 -13.57 -1.04
CA THR A 246 -5.61 -12.95 -1.42
C THR A 246 -5.79 -11.48 -1.02
N GLY A 247 -4.86 -10.91 -0.24
CA GLY A 247 -5.01 -9.58 0.34
C GLY A 247 -6.05 -9.53 1.47
N HIS A 248 -6.09 -8.40 2.19
CA HIS A 248 -6.93 -8.28 3.40
C HIS A 248 -8.39 -7.89 3.13
N SER A 249 -8.77 -7.60 1.88
CA SER A 249 -10.16 -7.28 1.50
C SER A 249 -10.97 -8.51 1.10
N ALA A 250 -10.35 -9.69 0.92
CA ALA A 250 -11.00 -10.95 0.60
C ALA A 250 -11.66 -11.56 1.84
N ARG A 251 -12.72 -10.93 2.33
CA ARG A 251 -13.43 -11.29 3.56
C ARG A 251 -14.17 -12.62 3.45
N ASP A 252 -14.57 -12.99 2.25
CA ASP A 252 -15.11 -14.30 1.91
C ASP A 252 -14.13 -15.43 2.23
N VAL A 253 -12.84 -15.23 1.99
CA VAL A 253 -11.80 -16.20 2.35
C VAL A 253 -11.71 -16.38 3.87
N TYR A 254 -11.76 -15.31 4.66
CA TYR A 254 -11.74 -15.43 6.13
C TYR A 254 -12.97 -16.15 6.66
N ARG A 255 -14.18 -15.89 6.11
CA ARG A 255 -15.39 -16.62 6.46
C ARG A 255 -15.27 -18.08 6.09
N TYR A 256 -14.82 -18.39 4.87
CA TYR A 256 -14.57 -19.75 4.43
C TYR A 256 -13.65 -20.51 5.39
N LEU A 257 -12.51 -19.93 5.77
CA LEU A 257 -11.57 -20.56 6.71
C LEU A 257 -12.22 -20.77 8.09
N HIS A 258 -12.92 -19.78 8.60
CA HIS A 258 -13.63 -19.85 9.88
C HIS A 258 -14.71 -20.95 9.88
N ASP A 259 -15.55 -20.98 8.85
CA ASP A 259 -16.66 -21.93 8.74
C ASP A 259 -16.17 -23.38 8.57
N ARG A 260 -14.99 -23.56 7.97
CA ARG A 260 -14.28 -24.84 7.86
C ARG A 260 -13.44 -25.19 9.08
N GLN A 261 -13.47 -24.37 10.14
CA GLN A 261 -12.69 -24.54 11.36
C GLN A 261 -11.17 -24.61 11.12
N ILE A 262 -10.71 -23.94 10.05
CA ILE A 262 -9.28 -23.76 9.76
C ILE A 262 -8.77 -22.64 10.66
N PRO A 263 -7.73 -22.88 11.47
CA PRO A 263 -7.25 -21.94 12.48
C PRO A 263 -6.87 -20.56 11.95
N ILE A 264 -7.57 -19.53 12.44
CA ILE A 264 -7.31 -18.12 12.24
C ILE A 264 -7.43 -17.39 13.59
N GLU A 265 -6.86 -16.21 13.72
CA GLU A 265 -6.97 -15.38 14.92
C GLU A 265 -7.34 -13.94 14.59
N ALA A 266 -8.01 -13.25 15.51
CA ALA A 266 -8.26 -11.82 15.41
C ALA A 266 -6.94 -11.04 15.48
N LYS A 267 -6.79 -10.02 14.62
CA LYS A 267 -5.60 -9.17 14.56
C LYS A 267 -5.98 -7.71 14.65
N GLY A 268 -5.26 -6.97 15.49
CA GLY A 268 -5.44 -5.52 15.61
C GLY A 268 -5.31 -4.78 14.28
N ILE A 269 -6.11 -3.74 14.14
CA ILE A 269 -6.21 -2.87 12.96
C ILE A 269 -6.04 -1.41 13.37
N ALA A 270 -6.18 -0.50 12.42
CA ALA A 270 -6.42 0.90 12.72
C ALA A 270 -7.53 1.43 11.82
N VAL A 271 -8.38 2.29 12.36
CA VAL A 271 -9.49 2.87 11.60
C VAL A 271 -9.61 4.37 11.88
N GLY A 272 -10.15 5.10 10.92
CA GLY A 272 -10.36 6.53 11.05
C GLY A 272 -10.93 7.14 9.77
N VAL A 273 -10.33 8.23 9.34
CA VAL A 273 -10.77 9.01 8.19
C VAL A 273 -9.62 9.29 7.25
N ARG A 274 -9.93 9.62 6.01
CA ARG A 274 -8.97 10.23 5.09
C ARG A 274 -9.00 11.74 5.27
N LEU A 275 -7.87 12.33 5.63
CA LEU A 275 -7.73 13.77 5.79
C LEU A 275 -7.05 14.33 4.55
N GLU A 276 -7.67 15.33 3.93
CA GLU A 276 -7.17 16.00 2.75
C GLU A 276 -6.91 17.48 3.02
N HIS A 277 -5.72 17.96 2.62
CA HIS A 277 -5.28 19.35 2.71
C HIS A 277 -4.90 19.90 1.33
N PRO A 278 -4.90 21.21 1.11
CA PRO A 278 -4.15 21.81 0.01
C PRO A 278 -2.66 21.44 0.12
N GLN A 279 -2.05 20.91 -0.95
CA GLN A 279 -0.63 20.52 -0.94
C GLN A 279 0.29 21.73 -0.65
N MET A 280 -0.06 22.90 -1.17
CA MET A 280 0.69 24.14 -0.92
C MET A 280 0.82 24.44 0.58
N LEU A 281 -0.25 24.23 1.35
CA LEU A 281 -0.22 24.42 2.80
C LEU A 281 0.76 23.45 3.48
N ILE A 282 0.74 22.18 3.07
CA ILE A 282 1.68 21.19 3.59
C ILE A 282 3.12 21.52 3.19
N ASP A 283 3.34 21.97 1.95
CA ASP A 283 4.66 22.42 1.49
C ASP A 283 5.17 23.59 2.33
N GLN A 284 4.32 24.58 2.62
CA GLN A 284 4.67 25.73 3.46
C GLN A 284 5.04 25.32 4.89
N ILE A 285 4.26 24.40 5.46
CA ILE A 285 4.49 23.90 6.84
C ILE A 285 5.80 23.12 6.91
N GLN A 286 6.01 22.16 6.01
CA GLN A 286 7.14 21.25 6.06
C GLN A 286 8.46 21.87 5.60
N TYR A 287 8.40 22.80 4.65
CA TYR A 287 9.58 23.49 4.13
C TYR A 287 9.82 24.86 4.78
N HIS A 288 8.95 25.31 5.69
CA HIS A 288 9.10 26.57 6.42
C HIS A 288 9.24 27.80 5.49
N ARG A 289 8.55 27.75 4.34
CA ARG A 289 8.62 28.79 3.29
C ARG A 289 7.22 29.21 2.85
N LYS A 290 6.98 30.50 2.68
CA LYS A 290 5.71 31.03 2.16
C LYS A 290 5.43 30.57 0.73
N GLU A 291 6.47 30.40 -0.07
CA GLU A 291 6.42 29.96 -1.46
C GLU A 291 6.23 28.43 -1.60
N GLY A 292 6.19 27.70 -0.48
CA GLY A 292 6.11 26.23 -0.45
C GLY A 292 7.37 25.58 -0.98
N ARG A 293 7.21 24.52 -1.81
CA ARG A 293 8.33 23.70 -2.33
C ARG A 293 9.17 24.35 -3.42
N GLY A 294 8.65 25.41 -4.09
CA GLY A 294 9.31 26.00 -5.25
C GLY A 294 9.47 25.02 -6.41
N ASN A 295 10.55 25.19 -7.20
CA ASN A 295 10.79 24.42 -8.43
C ASN A 295 11.64 23.14 -8.23
N TYR A 296 12.33 23.01 -7.10
CA TYR A 296 13.38 21.99 -6.92
C TYR A 296 13.09 20.97 -5.83
N LEU A 297 12.08 21.19 -5.01
CA LEU A 297 11.67 20.26 -3.96
C LEU A 297 10.45 19.43 -4.39
N PRO A 298 10.35 18.17 -4.00
CA PRO A 298 9.15 17.37 -4.23
C PRO A 298 7.98 17.87 -3.38
N ALA A 299 6.78 17.38 -3.65
CA ALA A 299 5.64 17.59 -2.79
C ALA A 299 5.97 17.10 -1.37
N ALA A 300 5.74 17.97 -0.38
CA ALA A 300 6.08 17.67 1.00
C ALA A 300 5.17 16.58 1.58
N GLU A 301 5.76 15.72 2.39
CA GLU A 301 5.05 14.68 3.15
C GLU A 301 5.18 14.93 4.65
N TYR A 302 4.26 14.36 5.43
CA TYR A 302 4.31 14.39 6.88
C TYR A 302 4.07 13.02 7.49
N SER A 303 4.55 12.84 8.72
CA SER A 303 4.28 11.65 9.51
C SER A 303 4.01 12.09 10.95
N PHE A 304 2.81 11.78 11.45
CA PHE A 304 2.39 12.09 12.79
C PHE A 304 2.10 10.84 13.59
N VAL A 305 2.39 10.89 14.88
CA VAL A 305 2.01 9.86 15.84
C VAL A 305 1.81 10.50 17.22
N ALA A 306 0.76 10.09 17.90
CA ALA A 306 0.47 10.45 19.28
C ALA A 306 -0.10 9.25 20.04
N GLN A 307 0.04 9.25 21.36
CA GLN A 307 -0.65 8.31 22.23
C GLN A 307 -1.82 9.02 22.91
N VAL A 308 -3.02 8.51 22.73
CA VAL A 308 -4.26 9.08 23.27
C VAL A 308 -5.08 7.97 23.92
N GLY A 309 -5.30 8.07 25.22
CA GLY A 309 -6.09 7.09 25.97
C GLY A 309 -5.60 5.64 25.78
N GLY A 310 -4.28 5.43 25.79
CA GLY A 310 -3.65 4.10 25.66
C GLY A 310 -3.69 3.49 24.26
N ARG A 311 -4.03 4.27 23.22
CA ARG A 311 -4.04 3.85 21.81
C ARG A 311 -3.23 4.80 20.96
N GLY A 312 -2.55 4.27 19.95
CA GLY A 312 -1.88 5.05 18.92
C GLY A 312 -2.88 5.81 18.04
N VAL A 313 -2.62 7.12 17.82
CA VAL A 313 -3.29 7.95 16.80
C VAL A 313 -2.21 8.41 15.85
N TYR A 314 -2.33 8.11 14.56
CA TYR A 314 -1.24 8.38 13.62
C TYR A 314 -1.70 8.60 12.18
N SER A 315 -0.81 9.24 11.41
CA SER A 315 -0.97 9.35 9.97
C SER A 315 -0.59 8.02 9.30
N PHE A 316 -1.44 7.55 8.41
CA PHE A 316 -1.26 6.30 7.67
C PHE A 316 -1.28 6.58 6.17
N CYS A 317 -0.31 6.00 5.45
CA CYS A 317 -0.24 6.08 3.98
C CYS A 317 -0.48 7.51 3.45
N MET A 318 0.31 8.49 3.92
CA MET A 318 0.25 9.87 3.42
C MET A 318 0.64 9.91 1.94
N CYS A 319 -0.19 10.52 1.11
CA CYS A 319 -0.06 10.64 -0.34
C CYS A 319 0.13 12.12 -0.72
N PRO A 320 1.38 12.61 -0.83
CA PRO A 320 1.65 13.98 -1.24
C PRO A 320 1.33 14.17 -2.72
N GLY A 321 0.81 15.34 -3.07
CA GLY A 321 0.42 15.65 -4.45
C GLY A 321 -0.49 14.58 -5.06
N GLY A 322 -1.44 14.08 -4.27
CA GLY A 322 -2.23 12.90 -4.60
C GLY A 322 -3.73 13.15 -4.64
N PHE A 323 -4.50 12.08 -4.57
CA PHE A 323 -5.95 12.06 -4.67
C PHE A 323 -6.54 11.10 -3.64
N VAL A 324 -7.72 11.43 -3.12
CA VAL A 324 -8.54 10.48 -2.37
C VAL A 324 -9.37 9.67 -3.36
N VAL A 325 -9.45 8.36 -3.15
CA VAL A 325 -10.10 7.42 -4.08
C VAL A 325 -11.10 6.53 -3.34
N PRO A 326 -12.19 6.09 -4.02
CA PRO A 326 -13.12 5.12 -3.49
C PRO A 326 -12.47 3.73 -3.49
N ALA A 327 -12.49 3.04 -2.35
CA ALA A 327 -11.84 1.73 -2.18
C ALA A 327 -12.83 0.64 -1.69
N ALA A 328 -14.12 0.86 -1.86
CA ALA A 328 -15.14 -0.13 -1.54
C ALA A 328 -15.00 -1.39 -2.41
N SER A 329 -15.28 -2.55 -1.83
CA SER A 329 -15.33 -3.84 -2.53
C SER A 329 -16.75 -4.44 -2.56
N SER A 330 -17.75 -3.70 -2.09
CA SER A 330 -19.16 -4.06 -2.11
C SER A 330 -20.03 -2.80 -2.29
N SER A 331 -21.21 -2.96 -2.85
CA SER A 331 -22.14 -1.87 -3.18
C SER A 331 -22.67 -1.10 -1.96
N ARG A 332 -22.81 -1.76 -0.80
CA ARG A 332 -23.32 -1.16 0.45
C ARG A 332 -22.21 -0.72 1.40
N GLN A 333 -21.09 -0.30 0.86
CA GLN A 333 -19.93 0.16 1.63
C GLN A 333 -19.39 1.44 1.02
N VAL A 334 -18.88 2.35 1.86
CA VAL A 334 -18.01 3.43 1.44
C VAL A 334 -16.71 3.31 2.22
N VAL A 335 -15.63 3.16 1.48
CA VAL A 335 -14.25 3.10 1.97
C VAL A 335 -13.43 4.05 1.13
N VAL A 336 -12.56 4.81 1.76
CA VAL A 336 -11.66 5.73 1.07
C VAL A 336 -10.21 5.34 1.29
N ASN A 337 -9.40 5.60 0.29
CA ASN A 337 -7.95 5.44 0.34
C ASN A 337 -7.29 6.58 -0.43
N GLY A 338 -5.97 6.60 -0.55
CA GLY A 338 -5.23 7.60 -1.29
C GLY A 338 -4.29 7.01 -2.31
N MET A 339 -4.04 7.78 -3.37
CA MET A 339 -3.04 7.48 -4.38
C MET A 339 -2.28 8.75 -4.79
N SER A 340 -1.09 8.59 -5.35
CA SER A 340 -0.35 9.69 -5.99
C SER A 340 0.23 9.25 -7.32
N PRO A 341 0.26 10.13 -8.33
CA PRO A 341 1.03 9.90 -9.54
C PRO A 341 2.54 10.00 -9.23
N SER A 342 3.36 9.50 -10.13
CA SER A 342 4.82 9.47 -9.96
C SER A 342 5.44 10.86 -9.76
N ASN A 343 4.86 11.90 -10.35
CA ASN A 343 5.31 13.29 -10.20
C ASN A 343 4.75 14.00 -8.96
N ARG A 344 3.78 13.38 -8.24
CA ARG A 344 3.13 13.99 -7.07
C ARG A 344 2.67 15.43 -7.30
N GLY A 345 2.09 15.66 -8.49
CA GLY A 345 1.79 16.99 -9.01
C GLY A 345 0.39 17.54 -8.72
N SER A 346 -0.46 16.80 -8.01
CA SER A 346 -1.79 17.27 -7.63
C SER A 346 -1.71 18.44 -6.63
N ARG A 347 -2.77 19.24 -6.60
CA ARG A 347 -2.91 20.34 -5.63
C ARG A 347 -3.31 19.90 -4.22
N TRP A 348 -3.56 18.61 -4.00
CA TRP A 348 -3.94 18.05 -2.70
C TRP A 348 -2.88 17.15 -2.10
N ALA A 349 -2.86 17.12 -0.78
CA ALA A 349 -2.14 16.19 0.05
C ALA A 349 -3.13 15.42 0.90
N ASN A 350 -3.06 14.10 0.97
CA ASN A 350 -3.99 13.35 1.80
C ASN A 350 -3.32 12.24 2.61
N SER A 351 -3.92 11.87 3.73
CA SER A 351 -3.43 10.83 4.62
C SER A 351 -4.58 10.16 5.35
N GLY A 352 -4.52 8.87 5.55
CA GLY A 352 -5.31 8.23 6.59
C GLY A 352 -4.92 8.81 7.96
N MET A 353 -5.90 9.21 8.76
CA MET A 353 -5.70 9.60 10.16
C MET A 353 -6.48 8.60 10.99
N VAL A 354 -5.75 7.73 11.68
CA VAL A 354 -6.32 6.49 12.21
C VAL A 354 -5.99 6.28 13.67
N VAL A 355 -6.83 5.51 14.34
CA VAL A 355 -6.72 5.09 15.73
C VAL A 355 -6.44 3.60 15.77
N GLU A 356 -5.45 3.18 16.55
CA GLU A 356 -5.18 1.77 16.84
C GLU A 356 -6.39 1.13 17.50
N ILE A 357 -6.80 -0.02 16.97
CA ILE A 357 -7.89 -0.86 17.46
C ILE A 357 -7.35 -2.25 17.75
N ARG A 358 -7.66 -2.78 18.93
CA ARG A 358 -7.28 -4.13 19.33
C ARG A 358 -8.52 -5.00 19.49
N PRO A 359 -8.37 -6.33 19.45
CA PRO A 359 -9.51 -7.25 19.60
C PRO A 359 -10.35 -7.00 20.87
N GLU A 360 -9.72 -6.65 21.97
CA GLU A 360 -10.41 -6.34 23.23
C GLU A 360 -11.31 -5.09 23.18
N ASP A 361 -11.14 -4.22 22.20
CA ASP A 361 -11.93 -2.99 22.05
C ASP A 361 -13.30 -3.25 21.40
N TYR A 362 -13.53 -4.45 20.83
CA TYR A 362 -14.71 -4.75 20.02
C TYR A 362 -16.04 -4.46 20.75
N SER A 363 -16.17 -4.85 22.01
CA SER A 363 -17.40 -4.61 22.78
C SER A 363 -17.70 -3.12 22.99
N GLU A 364 -16.67 -2.28 23.16
CA GLU A 364 -16.84 -0.83 23.28
C GLU A 364 -17.18 -0.18 21.95
N LEU A 365 -16.52 -0.64 20.87
CA LEU A 365 -16.77 -0.17 19.50
C LEU A 365 -18.21 -0.44 19.02
N MET A 366 -18.77 -1.58 19.43
CA MET A 366 -20.12 -2.04 19.05
C MET A 366 -21.19 -1.72 20.11
N LYS A 367 -20.87 -0.89 21.10
CA LYS A 367 -21.77 -0.60 22.25
C LYS A 367 -23.19 -0.13 21.86
N HIS A 368 -23.30 0.57 20.74
CA HIS A 368 -24.58 1.12 20.24
C HIS A 368 -25.05 0.42 18.96
N GLU A 369 -24.42 -0.70 18.60
CA GLU A 369 -24.68 -1.44 17.38
C GLU A 369 -25.01 -2.89 17.72
N GLU A 370 -25.77 -3.55 16.84
CA GLU A 370 -25.99 -4.99 16.96
C GLU A 370 -24.69 -5.75 16.61
N MET A 371 -24.26 -6.61 17.53
CA MET A 371 -23.05 -7.42 17.33
C MET A 371 -23.37 -8.60 16.41
N ALA A 372 -22.88 -8.52 15.17
CA ALA A 372 -23.05 -9.59 14.18
C ALA A 372 -22.33 -10.88 14.53
N VAL A 373 -21.28 -10.81 15.36
CA VAL A 373 -20.48 -11.97 15.83
C VAL A 373 -20.09 -11.79 17.29
N SER A 374 -19.77 -12.89 17.97
CA SER A 374 -19.23 -12.86 19.34
C SER A 374 -17.96 -12.04 19.42
N LYS A 375 -17.74 -11.34 20.55
CA LYS A 375 -16.49 -10.61 20.84
C LYS A 375 -15.24 -11.48 20.78
N ASP A 376 -15.38 -12.76 21.05
CA ASP A 376 -14.27 -13.72 21.07
C ASP A 376 -14.05 -14.38 19.68
N SER A 377 -14.85 -14.02 18.69
CA SER A 377 -14.70 -14.51 17.32
C SER A 377 -13.42 -13.94 16.67
N PRO A 378 -12.65 -14.75 15.94
CA PRO A 378 -11.54 -14.24 15.13
C PRO A 378 -11.98 -13.24 14.04
N LEU A 379 -13.28 -13.20 13.72
CA LEU A 379 -13.87 -12.27 12.74
C LEU A 379 -14.41 -10.97 13.37
N ALA A 380 -14.29 -10.76 14.68
CA ALA A 380 -14.89 -9.64 15.39
C ALA A 380 -14.48 -8.28 14.78
N LEU A 381 -13.18 -8.03 14.58
CA LEU A 381 -12.73 -6.76 14.00
C LEU A 381 -13.06 -6.64 12.50
N MET A 382 -13.21 -7.74 11.77
CA MET A 382 -13.73 -7.72 10.40
C MET A 382 -15.20 -7.26 10.38
N ALA A 383 -16.03 -7.80 11.28
CA ALA A 383 -17.43 -7.39 11.42
C ALA A 383 -17.54 -5.90 11.81
N PHE A 384 -16.69 -5.42 12.69
CA PHE A 384 -16.60 -3.99 13.01
C PHE A 384 -16.27 -3.13 11.78
N GLN A 385 -15.26 -3.53 10.98
CA GLN A 385 -14.94 -2.82 9.74
C GLN A 385 -16.16 -2.75 8.80
N GLU A 386 -16.82 -3.88 8.58
CA GLU A 386 -18.00 -3.97 7.71
C GLU A 386 -19.14 -3.06 8.19
N ARG A 387 -19.39 -3.04 9.49
CA ARG A 387 -20.42 -2.18 10.06
C ARG A 387 -20.08 -0.70 9.90
N LEU A 388 -18.85 -0.31 10.14
CA LEU A 388 -18.40 1.08 9.98
C LEU A 388 -18.44 1.53 8.52
N GLU A 389 -18.09 0.66 7.57
CA GLU A 389 -18.18 0.90 6.13
C GLU A 389 -19.64 1.04 5.66
N GLU A 390 -20.56 0.26 6.22
CA GLU A 390 -21.99 0.38 5.97
C GLU A 390 -22.56 1.68 6.56
N LEU A 391 -22.24 2.02 7.80
CA LEU A 391 -22.63 3.30 8.41
C LEU A 391 -22.13 4.49 7.57
N CYS A 392 -20.93 4.38 7.02
CA CYS A 392 -20.38 5.37 6.11
C CYS A 392 -21.21 5.48 4.82
N TRP A 393 -21.63 4.37 4.24
CA TRP A 393 -22.50 4.34 3.06
C TRP A 393 -23.88 4.95 3.35
N LEU A 394 -24.50 4.63 4.49
CA LEU A 394 -25.77 5.22 4.93
C LEU A 394 -25.66 6.74 5.07
N ASN A 395 -24.62 7.22 5.75
CA ASN A 395 -24.39 8.65 5.97
C ASN A 395 -23.82 9.38 4.74
N GLY A 396 -23.41 8.66 3.70
CA GLY A 396 -23.02 9.14 2.38
C GLY A 396 -24.17 9.19 1.36
N GLY A 397 -25.43 8.97 1.80
CA GLY A 397 -26.61 9.01 0.93
C GLY A 397 -26.83 7.74 0.12
N MET A 398 -26.37 6.60 0.61
CA MET A 398 -26.51 5.26 0.00
C MET A 398 -25.94 5.15 -1.42
N LYS A 399 -24.85 5.85 -1.67
CA LYS A 399 -24.05 5.87 -2.90
C LYS A 399 -22.57 5.77 -2.55
N GLN A 400 -21.71 5.91 -3.54
CA GLN A 400 -20.26 6.03 -3.31
C GLN A 400 -19.81 7.46 -2.96
N THR A 401 -20.76 8.39 -2.76
CA THR A 401 -20.52 9.70 -2.16
C THR A 401 -20.04 9.49 -0.71
N ALA A 402 -18.95 10.13 -0.32
CA ALA A 402 -18.41 9.95 1.02
C ALA A 402 -18.93 11.02 2.00
N PRO A 403 -19.36 10.63 3.22
CA PRO A 403 -19.65 11.59 4.28
C PRO A 403 -18.37 12.31 4.69
N ALA A 404 -18.45 13.64 4.85
CA ALA A 404 -17.29 14.47 5.10
C ALA A 404 -17.58 15.62 6.06
N GLN A 405 -16.52 16.13 6.70
CA GLN A 405 -16.61 17.22 7.66
C GLN A 405 -15.33 18.05 7.62
N ARG A 406 -15.42 19.38 7.82
CA ARG A 406 -14.24 20.21 8.02
C ARG A 406 -13.46 19.79 9.27
N MET A 407 -12.15 19.77 9.19
CA MET A 407 -11.29 19.30 10.28
C MET A 407 -11.53 20.06 11.61
N VAL A 408 -11.62 21.39 11.56
CA VAL A 408 -11.84 22.21 12.77
C VAL A 408 -13.25 22.02 13.34
N ASP A 409 -14.26 21.86 12.50
CA ASP A 409 -15.63 21.59 12.92
C ASP A 409 -15.72 20.23 13.64
N PHE A 410 -15.08 19.20 13.08
CA PHE A 410 -14.98 17.89 13.73
C PHE A 410 -14.34 17.99 15.12
N VAL A 411 -13.20 18.68 15.23
CA VAL A 411 -12.48 18.83 16.50
C VAL A 411 -13.34 19.55 17.55
N ASN A 412 -14.19 20.51 17.11
CA ASN A 412 -15.05 21.29 17.97
C ASN A 412 -16.48 20.71 18.12
N LYS A 413 -16.76 19.53 17.57
CA LYS A 413 -18.10 18.90 17.55
C LYS A 413 -19.18 19.79 16.93
N LYS A 414 -18.85 20.50 15.86
CA LYS A 414 -19.76 21.35 15.10
C LYS A 414 -20.09 20.74 13.74
N ASN A 415 -21.31 20.97 13.25
CA ASN A 415 -21.65 20.59 11.90
C ASN A 415 -20.96 21.51 10.89
N SER A 416 -20.51 20.94 9.76
CA SER A 416 -20.06 21.71 8.62
C SER A 416 -21.25 21.97 7.68
N PHE A 417 -21.46 23.23 7.32
CA PHE A 417 -22.53 23.62 6.39
C PHE A 417 -22.05 23.64 4.94
N ASP A 418 -20.73 23.74 4.74
CA ASP A 418 -20.03 23.68 3.46
C ASP A 418 -18.75 22.86 3.62
N LEU A 419 -18.20 22.42 2.50
CA LEU A 419 -16.96 21.64 2.46
C LEU A 419 -15.97 22.31 1.51
N PRO A 420 -14.64 22.22 1.77
CA PRO A 420 -13.63 22.60 0.80
C PRO A 420 -13.73 21.76 -0.47
N GLU A 421 -13.14 22.24 -1.55
CA GLU A 421 -12.89 21.40 -2.73
C GLU A 421 -12.06 20.17 -2.35
N SER A 422 -12.36 19.05 -3.00
CA SER A 422 -11.71 17.77 -2.73
C SER A 422 -11.36 17.05 -4.03
N SER A 423 -10.37 16.17 -3.95
CA SER A 423 -10.00 15.27 -5.03
C SER A 423 -10.91 14.04 -5.16
N TYR A 424 -11.80 13.79 -4.20
CA TYR A 424 -12.66 12.61 -4.19
C TYR A 424 -13.77 12.71 -5.26
N THR A 425 -13.57 12.00 -6.36
CA THR A 425 -14.40 12.13 -7.57
C THR A 425 -15.86 11.68 -7.43
N PRO A 426 -16.23 10.68 -6.60
CA PRO A 426 -17.64 10.34 -6.41
C PRO A 426 -18.46 11.43 -5.69
N GLY A 427 -17.81 12.44 -5.13
CA GLY A 427 -18.41 13.56 -4.42
C GLY A 427 -18.47 13.38 -2.91
N LEU A 428 -18.61 14.50 -2.21
CA LEU A 428 -18.71 14.56 -0.75
C LEU A 428 -20.12 14.99 -0.31
N LEU A 429 -20.55 14.48 0.84
CA LEU A 429 -21.75 14.90 1.53
C LEU A 429 -21.39 15.40 2.92
N ALA A 430 -21.77 16.64 3.26
CA ALA A 430 -21.56 17.16 4.61
C ALA A 430 -22.32 16.30 5.63
N SER A 431 -21.58 15.74 6.59
CA SER A 431 -22.09 14.80 7.58
C SER A 431 -21.30 14.91 8.89
N PRO A 432 -21.97 14.86 10.06
CA PRO A 432 -21.31 15.01 11.35
C PRO A 432 -20.57 13.72 11.74
N LEU A 433 -19.39 13.47 11.17
CA LEU A 433 -18.56 12.29 11.46
C LEU A 433 -18.35 12.09 12.97
N HIS A 434 -18.21 13.19 13.73
CA HIS A 434 -18.06 13.16 15.19
C HIS A 434 -19.27 12.61 15.95
N PHE A 435 -20.42 12.48 15.30
CA PHE A 435 -21.67 12.03 15.89
C PHE A 435 -21.94 10.55 15.65
N TRP A 436 -21.83 10.09 14.40
CA TRP A 436 -22.22 8.73 14.06
C TRP A 436 -21.06 7.71 14.07
N MET A 437 -19.81 8.17 13.96
CA MET A 437 -18.65 7.27 14.16
C MET A 437 -18.49 6.97 15.66
N PRO A 438 -17.98 5.78 16.03
CA PRO A 438 -17.75 5.41 17.44
C PRO A 438 -16.95 6.46 18.20
N GLU A 439 -17.42 6.87 19.40
CA GLU A 439 -16.73 7.87 20.24
C GLU A 439 -15.32 7.41 20.65
N PHE A 440 -15.11 6.10 20.74
CA PHE A 440 -13.77 5.51 20.92
C PHE A 440 -12.78 6.00 19.87
N VAL A 441 -13.21 6.10 18.61
CA VAL A 441 -12.39 6.57 17.47
C VAL A 441 -12.38 8.10 17.42
N THR A 442 -13.55 8.73 17.43
CA THR A 442 -13.68 10.18 17.22
C THR A 442 -13.07 10.99 18.36
N GLY A 443 -13.22 10.54 19.59
CA GLY A 443 -12.59 11.17 20.77
C GLY A 443 -11.07 11.20 20.64
N ARG A 444 -10.48 10.07 20.30
CA ARG A 444 -9.02 9.95 20.13
C ARG A 444 -8.50 10.75 18.94
N LEU A 445 -9.21 10.75 17.81
CA LEU A 445 -8.86 11.58 16.65
C LEU A 445 -8.87 13.07 16.99
N ARG A 446 -9.88 13.57 17.72
CA ARG A 446 -9.96 14.98 18.12
C ARG A 446 -8.78 15.41 18.98
N GLU A 447 -8.39 14.60 19.96
CA GLU A 447 -7.22 14.89 20.79
C GLU A 447 -5.92 14.81 19.99
N GLY A 448 -5.79 13.80 19.11
CA GLY A 448 -4.67 13.68 18.18
C GLY A 448 -4.53 14.91 17.30
N PHE A 449 -5.61 15.39 16.69
CA PHE A 449 -5.59 16.60 15.84
C PHE A 449 -5.21 17.86 16.60
N ARG A 450 -5.68 18.03 17.84
CA ARG A 450 -5.23 19.14 18.70
C ARG A 450 -3.73 19.08 18.97
N HIS A 451 -3.21 17.87 19.22
CA HIS A 451 -1.78 17.66 19.43
C HIS A 451 -1.00 17.99 18.13
N PHE A 452 -1.42 17.45 16.98
CA PHE A 452 -0.74 17.67 15.69
C PHE A 452 -0.78 19.15 15.27
N GLY A 453 -1.87 19.86 15.54
CA GLY A 453 -1.96 21.31 15.34
C GLY A 453 -1.02 22.14 16.20
N LYS A 454 -0.65 21.63 17.40
CA LYS A 454 0.35 22.28 18.27
C LYS A 454 1.78 22.04 17.79
N VAL A 455 2.11 20.81 17.40
CA VAL A 455 3.48 20.45 16.96
C VAL A 455 3.75 20.87 15.52
N SER A 456 2.70 21.08 14.71
CA SER A 456 2.77 21.48 13.32
C SER A 456 1.79 22.62 13.07
N ARG A 457 2.25 23.85 13.32
CA ARG A 457 1.40 25.05 13.25
C ARG A 457 0.82 25.24 11.84
N GLY A 458 -0.51 25.42 11.77
CA GLY A 458 -1.25 25.53 10.52
C GLY A 458 -1.85 24.22 10.01
N PHE A 459 -1.47 23.07 10.56
CA PHE A 459 -2.01 21.78 10.18
C PHE A 459 -3.51 21.63 10.52
N LEU A 460 -3.91 22.08 11.72
CA LEU A 460 -5.33 22.12 12.12
C LEU A 460 -5.96 23.37 11.51
N THR A 461 -6.74 23.17 10.44
CA THR A 461 -7.31 24.25 9.62
C THR A 461 -8.70 23.90 9.08
N ASN A 462 -9.48 24.93 8.72
CA ASN A 462 -10.76 24.76 8.00
C ASN A 462 -10.59 24.48 6.51
N ASP A 463 -9.39 24.65 5.96
CA ASP A 463 -9.09 24.28 4.56
C ASP A 463 -8.90 22.77 4.39
N ALA A 464 -8.86 22.02 5.49
CA ALA A 464 -8.76 20.57 5.48
C ALA A 464 -10.14 19.92 5.62
N VAL A 465 -10.37 18.85 4.86
CA VAL A 465 -11.57 18.04 4.91
C VAL A 465 -11.26 16.62 5.36
N MET A 466 -12.07 16.12 6.28
CA MET A 466 -12.09 14.73 6.73
C MET A 466 -13.14 13.96 5.94
N ILE A 467 -12.76 12.84 5.37
CA ILE A 467 -13.58 12.02 4.48
C ILE A 467 -13.71 10.63 5.12
N GLY A 468 -14.95 10.17 5.35
CA GLY A 468 -15.23 8.84 5.89
C GLY A 468 -15.16 7.78 4.79
N VAL A 469 -14.68 6.60 5.07
CA VAL A 469 -13.95 6.10 6.23
C VAL A 469 -12.70 5.33 5.78
N GLU A 470 -11.60 5.46 6.50
CA GLU A 470 -10.38 4.68 6.31
C GLU A 470 -10.41 3.49 7.28
N THR A 471 -10.73 2.28 6.81
CA THR A 471 -10.85 1.07 7.64
C THR A 471 -9.85 -0.02 7.27
N ARG A 472 -9.29 0.04 6.05
CA ARG A 472 -8.53 -1.06 5.48
C ARG A 472 -7.02 -0.82 5.56
N THR A 473 -6.54 -0.48 6.76
CA THR A 473 -5.12 -0.22 7.03
C THR A 473 -4.28 -1.49 7.14
N SER A 474 -4.90 -2.59 7.56
CA SER A 474 -4.27 -3.92 7.69
C SER A 474 -5.34 -5.00 7.78
N SER A 475 -4.92 -6.26 7.65
CA SER A 475 -5.81 -7.40 7.85
C SER A 475 -6.39 -7.42 9.27
N PRO A 476 -7.72 -7.59 9.44
CA PRO A 476 -8.35 -7.79 10.74
C PRO A 476 -8.18 -9.23 11.28
N VAL A 477 -7.63 -10.12 10.46
CA VAL A 477 -7.46 -11.54 10.73
C VAL A 477 -6.02 -11.94 10.44
N ARG A 478 -5.49 -12.89 11.22
CA ARG A 478 -4.25 -13.60 10.89
C ARG A 478 -4.56 -15.06 10.58
N ILE A 479 -4.09 -15.54 9.46
CA ILE A 479 -4.13 -16.96 9.09
C ILE A 479 -2.87 -17.61 9.65
N LEU A 480 -3.03 -18.55 10.60
CA LEU A 480 -1.91 -19.07 11.37
C LEU A 480 -0.98 -19.93 10.51
N ARG A 481 0.32 -19.66 10.59
CA ARG A 481 1.36 -20.43 9.90
C ARG A 481 2.60 -20.63 10.78
N ASP A 482 3.32 -21.68 10.53
CA ASP A 482 4.63 -21.90 11.10
C ASP A 482 5.67 -20.89 10.59
N LYS A 483 6.60 -20.50 11.44
CA LYS A 483 7.56 -19.43 11.15
C LYS A 483 8.71 -19.86 10.25
N GLU A 484 9.02 -21.16 10.21
CA GLU A 484 10.15 -21.71 9.47
C GLU A 484 9.71 -22.28 8.12
N SER A 485 8.68 -23.13 8.13
CA SER A 485 8.14 -23.76 6.92
C SER A 485 7.18 -22.88 6.13
N TYR A 486 6.65 -21.82 6.75
CA TYR A 486 5.60 -20.95 6.18
C TYR A 486 4.27 -21.67 5.90
N GLN A 487 4.16 -22.96 6.22
CA GLN A 487 2.92 -23.72 6.08
C GLN A 487 1.91 -23.35 7.17
N HIS A 488 0.63 -23.51 6.85
CA HIS A 488 -0.44 -23.42 7.83
C HIS A 488 -0.24 -24.46 8.94
N ILE A 489 -0.53 -24.08 10.20
CA ILE A 489 -0.18 -24.90 11.38
C ILE A 489 -0.87 -26.27 11.43
N THR A 490 -2.02 -26.45 10.76
CA THR A 490 -2.79 -27.71 10.74
C THR A 490 -2.97 -28.31 9.36
N LEU A 491 -2.74 -27.56 8.30
CA LEU A 491 -2.94 -27.99 6.91
C LEU A 491 -1.61 -27.94 6.15
N LYS A 492 -1.05 -29.10 5.85
CA LYS A 492 0.10 -29.20 4.94
C LYS A 492 -0.28 -28.71 3.55
N GLY A 493 0.69 -28.25 2.77
CA GLY A 493 0.46 -27.77 1.41
C GLY A 493 -0.26 -26.43 1.28
N LEU A 494 -0.63 -25.76 2.39
CA LEU A 494 -1.18 -24.41 2.41
C LEU A 494 -0.15 -23.43 2.98
N PHE A 495 0.15 -22.37 2.23
CA PHE A 495 1.13 -21.33 2.58
C PHE A 495 0.43 -19.96 2.64
N PRO A 496 -0.07 -19.54 3.82
CA PRO A 496 -0.68 -18.21 4.00
C PRO A 496 0.35 -17.11 3.77
N CYS A 497 0.04 -16.17 2.85
CA CYS A 497 1.01 -15.23 2.35
C CYS A 497 0.53 -13.77 2.43
N GLY A 498 1.45 -12.89 2.73
CA GLY A 498 1.33 -11.46 2.55
C GLY A 498 0.43 -10.76 3.56
N GLU A 499 -0.18 -9.68 3.09
CA GLU A 499 -1.00 -8.80 3.92
C GLU A 499 -2.32 -9.47 4.32
N GLY A 500 -2.94 -10.23 3.43
CA GLY A 500 -4.15 -10.98 3.72
C GLY A 500 -3.98 -12.02 4.82
N ALA A 501 -2.84 -12.67 4.86
CA ALA A 501 -2.52 -13.61 5.94
C ALA A 501 -2.07 -12.92 7.24
N GLY A 502 -1.92 -11.58 7.26
CA GLY A 502 -1.56 -10.80 8.44
C GLY A 502 -0.06 -10.68 8.71
N TYR A 503 0.81 -10.96 7.73
CA TYR A 503 2.27 -10.97 7.88
C TYR A 503 2.99 -9.83 7.16
N ALA A 504 2.29 -9.05 6.35
CA ALA A 504 2.82 -7.89 5.65
C ALA A 504 1.93 -6.65 5.85
N GLY A 505 2.41 -5.48 5.45
CA GLY A 505 1.68 -4.21 5.56
C GLY A 505 2.08 -3.22 4.48
N GLY A 506 2.35 -3.69 3.26
CA GLY A 506 2.70 -2.87 2.10
C GLY A 506 3.41 -3.66 1.01
N ILE A 507 3.65 -3.05 -0.15
CA ILE A 507 4.11 -3.68 -1.38
C ILE A 507 5.39 -4.50 -1.16
N VAL A 508 6.46 -3.88 -0.64
CA VAL A 508 7.77 -4.56 -0.47
C VAL A 508 7.70 -5.67 0.56
N SER A 509 7.01 -5.46 1.69
CA SER A 509 6.89 -6.49 2.72
C SER A 509 6.04 -7.68 2.25
N ALA A 510 5.01 -7.45 1.42
CA ALA A 510 4.21 -8.50 0.80
C ALA A 510 5.03 -9.27 -0.26
N ALA A 511 5.83 -8.57 -1.07
CA ALA A 511 6.72 -9.17 -2.04
C ALA A 511 7.76 -10.10 -1.38
N ILE A 512 8.42 -9.62 -0.31
CA ILE A 512 9.37 -10.42 0.48
C ILE A 512 8.69 -11.66 1.08
N ASP A 513 7.48 -11.50 1.61
CA ASP A 513 6.73 -12.61 2.19
C ASP A 513 6.31 -13.64 1.12
N GLY A 514 6.00 -13.17 -0.09
CA GLY A 514 5.75 -14.00 -1.27
C GLY A 514 6.96 -14.86 -1.65
N GLU A 515 8.15 -14.27 -1.72
CA GLU A 515 9.39 -15.02 -1.95
C GLU A 515 9.63 -16.09 -0.89
N ARG A 516 9.39 -15.75 0.40
CA ARG A 516 9.55 -16.71 1.51
C ARG A 516 8.56 -17.85 1.45
N CYS A 517 7.30 -17.58 1.10
CA CYS A 517 6.31 -18.66 0.91
C CYS A 517 6.71 -19.56 -0.25
N ALA A 518 7.25 -19.03 -1.36
CA ALA A 518 7.75 -19.81 -2.48
C ALA A 518 8.95 -20.71 -2.07
N GLU A 519 9.87 -20.18 -1.25
CA GLU A 519 10.97 -20.96 -0.66
C GLU A 519 10.44 -22.07 0.25
N GLY A 520 9.41 -21.79 1.07
CA GLY A 520 8.72 -22.79 1.88
C GLY A 520 8.11 -23.92 1.04
N VAL A 521 7.48 -23.59 -0.09
CA VAL A 521 6.96 -24.59 -1.04
C VAL A 521 8.09 -25.43 -1.64
N ALA A 522 9.21 -24.84 -2.01
CA ALA A 522 10.34 -25.57 -2.59
C ALA A 522 10.99 -26.55 -1.59
N GLY A 523 10.87 -26.30 -0.29
CA GLY A 523 11.31 -27.18 0.78
C GLY A 523 10.26 -28.25 1.21
N TYR A 524 9.05 -28.14 0.66
CA TYR A 524 7.94 -29.07 0.92
C TYR A 524 7.93 -30.21 -0.09
#